data_d53f0e306aaa87b5d22c19b73d022465
#
_entry.id   d53f0e306aaa87b5d22c19b73d022465
#
_cell.length_a   1.000
_cell.length_b   1.000
_cell.length_c   1.000
_cell.angle_alpha   90.00
_cell.angle_beta   90.00
_cell.angle_gamma   90.00
#
_symmetry.space_group_name_H-M   'P 1'
#
loop_
_entity.id
_entity.type
_entity.pdbx_description
1 polymer ?
#
loop_
_entity_poly.entity_id
_entity_poly.type
_entity_poly.pdbx_seq_one_letter_code
_entity_poly.pdbx_strand_id
1 'polypeptide(L)'
;MQNRTDLALELKEEKNIGSAQSGIIVKTRIDTTNHIKETKIIIKNKKGEDSLGKPKGTYITIEAKDLSTNDGSFHKEMSEALFLNLKEMLNKKKKILIAGLGNADVTADSLGPKVVNNLYITRHLQKEGIGNYQFELSAIAPGVMAFH
;
A
#
# COMPACT_ATOMS: atom_id res chain seq x y z
N MET A 1 -18.84 9.56 4.40
CA MET A 1 -18.43 8.63 3.32
C MET A 1 -17.00 8.19 3.60
N GLN A 2 -16.81 6.94 3.99
CA GLN A 2 -15.47 6.40 4.27
C GLN A 2 -14.73 6.16 2.94
N ASN A 3 -13.73 6.98 2.64
CA ASN A 3 -12.82 6.72 1.52
C ASN A 3 -11.85 5.61 1.93
N ARG A 4 -12.19 4.38 1.60
CA ARG A 4 -11.26 3.26 1.74
C ARG A 4 -10.10 3.38 0.75
N THR A 5 -8.92 2.92 1.12
CA THR A 5 -7.69 3.03 0.30
C THR A 5 -7.71 2.12 -0.94
N ASP A 6 -8.49 1.05 -0.93
CA ASP A 6 -8.75 0.12 -2.04
C ASP A 6 -9.67 0.70 -3.14
N LEU A 7 -10.35 1.80 -2.84
CA LEU A 7 -11.28 2.49 -3.74
C LEU A 7 -10.66 3.16 -4.99
N ALA A 8 -9.34 3.22 -5.15
CA ALA A 8 -8.77 3.82 -6.36
C ALA A 8 -9.09 3.02 -7.61
N LEU A 9 -9.17 1.69 -7.49
CA LEU A 9 -9.57 0.79 -8.57
C LEU A 9 -11.07 0.89 -8.83
N GLU A 10 -11.88 0.80 -7.78
CA GLU A 10 -13.35 0.92 -7.85
C GLU A 10 -13.77 2.26 -8.46
N LEU A 11 -13.16 3.38 -8.03
CA LEU A 11 -13.42 4.70 -8.59
C LEU A 11 -13.03 4.82 -10.06
N LYS A 12 -12.02 4.08 -10.51
CA LYS A 12 -11.65 4.05 -11.93
C LYS A 12 -12.68 3.28 -12.75
N GLU A 13 -13.12 2.13 -12.28
CA GLU A 13 -14.15 1.33 -12.92
C GLU A 13 -15.48 2.09 -12.98
N GLU A 14 -15.87 2.73 -11.88
CA GLU A 14 -17.09 3.50 -11.76
C GLU A 14 -17.10 4.75 -12.66
N LYS A 15 -15.96 5.45 -12.80
CA LYS A 15 -15.86 6.70 -13.61
C LYS A 15 -15.44 6.48 -15.05
N ASN A 16 -15.18 5.24 -15.49
CA ASN A 16 -14.77 4.91 -16.86
C ASN A 16 -13.64 5.83 -17.41
N ILE A 17 -12.64 6.13 -16.58
CA ILE A 17 -11.59 7.11 -16.88
C ILE A 17 -10.57 6.50 -17.84
N GLY A 18 -10.56 6.99 -19.07
CA GLY A 18 -9.56 6.64 -20.09
C GLY A 18 -8.13 7.02 -19.67
N SER A 19 -7.18 6.14 -19.91
CA SER A 19 -5.86 6.09 -19.28
C SER A 19 -4.84 7.17 -19.64
N ALA A 20 -5.09 8.03 -20.65
CA ALA A 20 -4.04 8.91 -21.17
C ALA A 20 -4.28 10.42 -21.01
N GLN A 21 -5.52 10.88 -20.88
CA GLN A 21 -5.82 12.32 -20.93
C GLN A 21 -6.00 12.99 -19.57
N SER A 22 -6.12 12.23 -18.49
CA SER A 22 -6.48 12.76 -17.16
C SER A 22 -5.32 12.93 -16.17
N GLY A 23 -4.07 12.69 -16.59
CA GLY A 23 -2.92 12.68 -15.65
C GLY A 23 -2.87 11.44 -14.73
N ILE A 24 -3.57 10.37 -15.12
CA ILE A 24 -3.64 9.09 -14.43
C ILE A 24 -3.00 8.02 -15.31
N ILE A 25 -2.12 7.21 -14.74
CA ILE A 25 -1.60 6.00 -15.38
C ILE A 25 -2.10 4.80 -14.61
N VAL A 26 -2.64 3.82 -15.31
CA VAL A 26 -3.04 2.54 -14.73
C VAL A 26 -2.27 1.43 -15.41
N LYS A 27 -1.68 0.56 -14.60
CA LYS A 27 -1.00 -0.67 -15.04
C LYS A 27 -1.59 -1.84 -14.27
N THR A 28 -1.99 -2.87 -14.97
CA THR A 28 -2.44 -4.12 -14.37
C THR A 28 -1.51 -5.24 -14.80
N ARG A 29 -1.08 -6.05 -13.85
CA ARG A 29 -0.33 -7.28 -14.06
C ARG A 29 -1.11 -8.43 -13.43
N ILE A 30 -1.26 -9.51 -14.15
CA ILE A 30 -1.93 -10.72 -13.68
C ILE A 30 -0.92 -11.86 -13.75
N ASP A 31 -0.64 -12.45 -12.60
CA ASP A 31 0.05 -13.72 -12.51
C ASP A 31 -1.01 -14.83 -12.48
N THR A 32 -1.16 -15.51 -13.60
CA THR A 32 -2.17 -16.57 -13.77
C THR A 32 -1.79 -17.85 -13.03
N THR A 33 -0.49 -18.06 -12.76
CA THR A 33 0.00 -19.25 -12.04
C THR A 33 -0.37 -19.18 -10.58
N ASN A 34 -0.22 -18.01 -9.97
CA ASN A 34 -0.41 -17.79 -8.54
C ASN A 34 -1.70 -17.05 -8.20
N HIS A 35 -2.56 -16.83 -9.19
CA HIS A 35 -3.83 -16.11 -9.03
C HIS A 35 -3.68 -14.73 -8.37
N ILE A 36 -2.51 -14.08 -8.56
CA ILE A 36 -2.21 -12.75 -8.02
C ILE A 36 -2.46 -11.71 -9.11
N LYS A 37 -3.27 -10.71 -8.79
CA LYS A 37 -3.50 -9.54 -9.64
C LYS A 37 -2.96 -8.30 -8.96
N GLU A 38 -2.03 -7.62 -9.61
CA GLU A 38 -1.50 -6.34 -9.17
C GLU A 38 -2.08 -5.22 -10.03
N THR A 39 -2.63 -4.20 -9.40
CA THR A 39 -3.08 -2.98 -10.08
C THR A 39 -2.36 -1.78 -9.49
N LYS A 40 -1.60 -1.06 -10.33
CA LYS A 40 -0.89 0.16 -9.98
C LYS A 40 -1.55 1.37 -10.64
N ILE A 41 -2.00 2.33 -9.84
CA ILE A 41 -2.57 3.60 -10.29
C ILE A 41 -1.62 4.71 -9.85
N ILE A 42 -1.18 5.52 -10.82
CA ILE A 42 -0.29 6.66 -10.58
C ILE A 42 -1.03 7.94 -10.93
N ILE A 43 -1.25 8.80 -9.94
CA ILE A 43 -1.85 10.12 -10.09
C ILE A 43 -0.71 11.14 -10.18
N LYS A 44 -0.56 11.81 -11.33
CA LYS A 44 0.58 12.66 -11.63
C LYS A 44 0.36 14.14 -11.38
N ASN A 45 -0.87 14.61 -11.53
CA ASN A 45 -1.20 16.03 -11.52
C ASN A 45 -2.57 16.32 -10.92
N LYS A 46 -2.90 17.61 -10.80
CA LYS A 46 -4.16 18.08 -10.21
C LYS A 46 -5.40 17.56 -10.93
N LYS A 47 -5.37 17.45 -12.26
CA LYS A 47 -6.50 16.86 -13.01
C LYS A 47 -6.78 15.41 -12.59
N GLY A 48 -5.72 14.64 -12.37
CA GLY A 48 -5.85 13.28 -11.86
C GLY A 48 -6.41 13.23 -10.44
N GLU A 49 -5.98 14.14 -9.55
CA GLU A 49 -6.54 14.26 -8.20
C GLU A 49 -8.02 14.55 -8.23
N ASP A 50 -8.44 15.55 -9.01
CA ASP A 50 -9.84 15.97 -9.12
C ASP A 50 -10.71 14.86 -9.75
N SER A 51 -10.16 14.11 -10.72
CA SER A 51 -10.88 13.00 -11.36
C SER A 51 -11.13 11.82 -10.42
N LEU A 52 -10.16 11.46 -9.57
CA LEU A 52 -10.27 10.32 -8.67
C LEU A 52 -10.63 10.70 -7.21
N GLY A 53 -10.61 11.99 -6.88
CA GLY A 53 -10.82 12.45 -5.50
C GLY A 53 -9.72 11.99 -4.53
N LYS A 54 -8.53 11.72 -5.05
CA LYS A 54 -7.38 11.23 -4.28
C LYS A 54 -6.14 12.07 -4.55
N PRO A 55 -5.27 12.29 -3.55
CA PRO A 55 -4.03 13.03 -3.72
C PRO A 55 -3.10 12.43 -4.78
N LYS A 56 -2.22 13.26 -5.33
CA LYS A 56 -1.11 12.82 -6.17
C LYS A 56 -0.28 11.76 -5.45
N GLY A 57 -0.03 10.65 -6.14
CA GLY A 57 0.68 9.52 -5.53
C GLY A 57 0.60 8.25 -6.36
N THR A 58 1.16 7.19 -5.80
CA THR A 58 1.10 5.84 -6.34
C THR A 58 0.25 4.98 -5.42
N TYR A 59 -0.74 4.33 -5.99
CA TYR A 59 -1.67 3.44 -5.32
C TYR A 59 -1.49 2.05 -5.91
N ILE A 60 -1.25 1.05 -5.07
CA ILE A 60 -1.02 -0.32 -5.49
C ILE A 60 -2.02 -1.20 -4.76
N THR A 61 -2.79 -1.97 -5.52
CA THR A 61 -3.69 -3.00 -5.01
C THR A 61 -3.14 -4.35 -5.44
N ILE A 62 -2.96 -5.25 -4.49
CA ILE A 62 -2.58 -6.64 -4.74
C ILE A 62 -3.75 -7.49 -4.29
N GLU A 63 -4.37 -8.17 -5.25
CA GLU A 63 -5.52 -9.05 -5.05
C GLU A 63 -5.08 -10.50 -5.20
N ALA A 64 -5.49 -11.34 -4.27
CA ALA A 64 -5.22 -12.77 -4.31
C ALA A 64 -6.44 -13.55 -3.82
N LYS A 65 -6.89 -14.51 -4.62
CA LYS A 65 -8.12 -15.29 -4.32
C LYS A 65 -7.97 -16.20 -3.10
N ASP A 66 -6.77 -16.70 -2.88
CA ASP A 66 -6.51 -17.76 -1.90
C ASP A 66 -5.75 -17.25 -0.67
N LEU A 67 -5.85 -15.95 -0.34
CA LEU A 67 -5.16 -15.34 0.79
C LEU A 67 -5.54 -15.96 2.15
N SER A 68 -6.71 -16.57 2.24
CA SER A 68 -7.19 -17.26 3.45
C SER A 68 -6.70 -18.70 3.57
N THR A 69 -6.06 -19.25 2.51
CA THR A 69 -5.53 -20.62 2.57
C THR A 69 -4.24 -20.65 3.40
N ASN A 70 -4.02 -21.76 4.08
CA ASN A 70 -2.81 -21.94 4.90
C ASN A 70 -1.64 -22.50 4.06
N ASP A 71 -1.54 -22.11 2.80
CA ASP A 71 -0.48 -22.52 1.91
C ASP A 71 0.74 -21.60 2.02
N GLY A 72 1.82 -22.10 2.61
CA GLY A 72 3.04 -21.35 2.81
C GLY A 72 3.73 -20.90 1.52
N SER A 73 3.54 -21.63 0.40
CA SER A 73 4.10 -21.24 -0.90
C SER A 73 3.42 -19.97 -1.42
N PHE A 74 2.10 -19.91 -1.32
CA PHE A 74 1.30 -18.77 -1.72
C PHE A 74 1.62 -17.50 -0.91
N HIS A 75 1.79 -17.63 0.41
CA HIS A 75 2.19 -16.51 1.27
C HIS A 75 3.57 -15.96 0.91
N LYS A 76 4.50 -16.82 0.49
CA LYS A 76 5.82 -16.40 0.01
C LYS A 76 5.71 -15.55 -1.27
N GLU A 77 4.94 -15.98 -2.23
CA GLU A 77 4.72 -15.29 -3.50
C GLU A 77 4.03 -13.93 -3.31
N MET A 78 3.02 -13.86 -2.45
CA MET A 78 2.40 -12.60 -2.05
C MET A 78 3.38 -11.66 -1.38
N SER A 79 4.23 -12.17 -0.50
CA SER A 79 5.27 -11.38 0.17
C SER A 79 6.30 -10.86 -0.83
N GLU A 80 6.66 -11.65 -1.84
CA GLU A 80 7.57 -11.24 -2.89
C GLU A 80 6.97 -10.16 -3.79
N ALA A 81 5.71 -10.29 -4.20
CA ALA A 81 4.99 -9.27 -4.95
C ALA A 81 4.94 -7.95 -4.18
N LEU A 82 4.61 -7.99 -2.89
CA LEU A 82 4.63 -6.82 -2.02
C LEU A 82 6.04 -6.22 -1.89
N PHE A 83 7.06 -7.04 -1.67
CA PHE A 83 8.45 -6.62 -1.56
C PHE A 83 8.93 -5.86 -2.81
N LEU A 84 8.67 -6.39 -4.02
CA LEU A 84 9.07 -5.76 -5.27
C LEU A 84 8.42 -4.39 -5.45
N ASN A 85 7.13 -4.27 -5.14
CA ASN A 85 6.42 -3.00 -5.20
C ASN A 85 6.95 -1.98 -4.18
N LEU A 86 7.19 -2.39 -2.95
CA LEU A 86 7.78 -1.53 -1.90
C LEU A 86 9.19 -1.09 -2.28
N LYS A 87 10.02 -2.00 -2.79
CA LYS A 87 11.38 -1.69 -3.26
C LYS A 87 11.38 -0.60 -4.33
N GLU A 88 10.46 -0.67 -5.30
CA GLU A 88 10.32 0.36 -6.32
C GLU A 88 9.88 1.71 -5.73
N MET A 89 8.86 1.71 -4.86
CA MET A 89 8.30 2.92 -4.24
C MET A 89 9.30 3.62 -3.31
N LEU A 90 10.08 2.84 -2.57
CA LEU A 90 10.99 3.32 -1.54
C LEU A 90 12.40 3.59 -2.06
N ASN A 91 12.67 3.33 -3.35
CA ASN A 91 13.98 3.52 -3.97
C ASN A 91 14.50 4.94 -3.70
N LYS A 92 15.74 5.04 -3.18
CA LYS A 92 16.41 6.30 -2.81
C LYS A 92 15.75 7.12 -1.69
N LYS A 93 14.70 6.62 -1.03
CA LYS A 93 14.10 7.31 0.11
C LYS A 93 14.98 7.12 1.36
N LYS A 94 15.26 8.24 2.04
CA LYS A 94 16.05 8.25 3.27
C LYS A 94 15.17 8.17 4.52
N LYS A 95 13.98 8.75 4.47
CA LYS A 95 13.01 8.80 5.56
C LYS A 95 11.70 8.16 5.11
N ILE A 96 11.23 7.20 5.88
CA ILE A 96 10.05 6.41 5.58
C ILE A 96 9.13 6.43 6.81
N LEU A 97 7.87 6.74 6.58
CA LEU A 97 6.80 6.55 7.55
C LEU A 97 5.84 5.50 7.00
N ILE A 98 5.61 4.45 7.77
CA ILE A 98 4.60 3.44 7.48
C ILE A 98 3.38 3.68 8.36
N ALA A 99 2.22 3.85 7.76
CA ALA A 99 0.95 3.94 8.45
C ALA A 99 0.14 2.67 8.20
N GLY A 100 -0.01 1.83 9.23
CA GLY A 100 -0.84 0.63 9.19
C GLY A 100 -2.28 0.99 9.53
N LEU A 101 -3.12 1.09 8.49
CA LEU A 101 -4.54 1.42 8.65
C LEU A 101 -5.33 0.16 8.96
N GLY A 102 -6.35 0.30 9.78
CA GLY A 102 -7.27 -0.78 10.13
C GLY A 102 -7.58 -0.81 11.62
N ASN A 103 -8.43 -1.76 12.01
CA ASN A 103 -8.85 -2.00 13.39
C ASN A 103 -8.14 -3.25 13.94
N ALA A 104 -7.32 -3.07 14.98
CA ALA A 104 -6.59 -4.17 15.61
C ALA A 104 -7.53 -5.22 16.23
N ASP A 105 -8.73 -4.82 16.65
CA ASP A 105 -9.71 -5.67 17.35
C ASP A 105 -10.61 -6.45 16.39
N VAL A 106 -10.57 -6.12 15.08
CA VAL A 106 -11.35 -6.80 14.04
C VAL A 106 -10.43 -7.59 13.14
N THR A 107 -10.52 -8.91 13.20
CA THR A 107 -9.59 -9.83 12.48
C THR A 107 -9.46 -9.52 10.99
N ALA A 108 -10.56 -9.27 10.29
CA ALA A 108 -10.55 -8.96 8.86
C ALA A 108 -9.91 -7.60 8.53
N ASP A 109 -9.77 -6.70 9.48
CA ASP A 109 -9.25 -5.33 9.31
C ASP A 109 -7.93 -5.09 10.09
N SER A 110 -7.38 -6.13 10.71
CA SER A 110 -6.22 -6.01 11.61
C SER A 110 -4.85 -6.09 10.93
N LEU A 111 -4.79 -6.29 9.61
CA LEU A 111 -3.53 -6.50 8.88
C LEU A 111 -2.56 -5.32 9.05
N GLY A 112 -3.03 -4.09 8.83
CA GLY A 112 -2.20 -2.89 8.96
C GLY A 112 -1.57 -2.72 10.33
N PRO A 113 -2.35 -2.72 11.43
CA PRO A 113 -1.82 -2.68 12.79
C PRO A 113 -0.85 -3.82 13.10
N LYS A 114 -1.15 -5.05 12.68
CA LYS A 114 -0.26 -6.21 12.89
C LYS A 114 1.07 -6.07 12.16
N VAL A 115 1.05 -5.54 10.93
CA VAL A 115 2.29 -5.24 10.19
C VAL A 115 3.13 -4.23 10.97
N VAL A 116 2.54 -3.10 11.40
CA VAL A 116 3.25 -2.07 12.16
C VAL A 116 3.90 -2.62 13.42
N ASN A 117 3.19 -3.47 14.16
CA ASN A 117 3.70 -4.09 15.40
C ASN A 117 4.89 -5.04 15.17
N ASN A 118 5.08 -5.52 13.95
CA ASN A 118 6.19 -6.42 13.58
C ASN A 118 7.34 -5.71 12.84
N LEU A 119 7.26 -4.38 12.63
CA LEU A 119 8.31 -3.64 11.94
C LEU A 119 9.47 -3.30 12.87
N TYR A 120 10.68 -3.43 12.34
CA TYR A 120 11.89 -2.98 13.01
C TYR A 120 12.10 -1.48 12.76
N ILE A 121 11.80 -0.65 13.76
CA ILE A 121 11.89 0.81 13.68
C ILE A 121 13.34 1.26 13.86
N THR A 122 13.88 2.01 12.90
CA THR A 122 15.29 2.41 12.87
C THR A 122 15.55 3.89 13.16
N ARG A 123 14.53 4.73 13.07
CA ARG A 123 14.69 6.18 13.21
C ARG A 123 15.35 6.61 14.52
N HIS A 124 14.94 6.03 15.66
CA HIS A 124 15.51 6.37 16.97
C HIS A 124 16.95 5.90 17.08
N LEU A 125 17.26 4.70 16.56
CA LEU A 125 18.62 4.16 16.57
C LEU A 125 19.59 5.02 15.77
N GLN A 126 19.19 5.48 14.59
CA GLN A 126 20.02 6.38 13.78
C GLN A 126 20.26 7.72 14.46
N LYS A 127 19.28 8.28 15.17
CA LYS A 127 19.43 9.52 15.94
C LYS A 127 20.44 9.39 17.08
N GLU A 128 20.47 8.22 17.71
CA GLU A 128 21.42 7.89 18.79
C GLU A 128 22.78 7.42 18.25
N GLY A 129 22.97 7.38 16.92
CA GLY A 129 24.22 6.89 16.32
C GLY A 129 24.43 5.40 16.44
N ILE A 130 23.37 4.64 16.72
CA ILE A 130 23.41 3.18 16.90
C ILE A 130 23.14 2.50 15.56
N GLY A 131 24.13 1.79 15.05
CA GLY A 131 24.03 1.03 13.80
C GLY A 131 24.12 1.90 12.54
N ASN A 132 24.25 1.23 11.39
CA ASN A 132 24.29 1.88 10.08
C ASN A 132 23.10 1.38 9.24
N TYR A 133 22.01 2.13 9.25
CA TYR A 133 20.80 1.79 8.53
C TYR A 133 20.69 2.58 7.22
N GLN A 134 20.21 1.90 6.18
CA GLN A 134 20.05 2.52 4.86
C GLN A 134 19.01 3.65 4.84
N PHE A 135 18.02 3.60 5.76
CA PHE A 135 16.94 4.57 5.88
C PHE A 135 16.42 4.69 7.31
N GLU A 136 15.85 5.86 7.63
CA GLU A 136 15.13 6.10 8.88
C GLU A 136 13.69 5.60 8.74
N LEU A 137 13.35 4.51 9.42
CA LEU A 137 12.01 3.93 9.44
C LEU A 137 11.26 4.35 10.71
N SER A 138 10.06 4.90 10.51
CA SER A 138 9.05 5.15 11.53
C SER A 138 7.76 4.45 11.15
N ALA A 139 6.93 4.11 12.13
CA ALA A 139 5.62 3.53 11.86
C ALA A 139 4.56 4.08 12.81
N ILE A 140 3.32 4.04 12.38
CA ILE A 140 2.13 4.45 13.14
C ILE A 140 0.96 3.55 12.79
N ALA A 141 0.19 3.16 13.79
CA ALA A 141 -1.12 2.51 13.64
C ALA A 141 -2.19 3.45 14.22
N PRO A 142 -2.80 4.33 13.41
CA PRO A 142 -3.71 5.37 13.90
C PRO A 142 -5.05 4.85 14.41
N GLY A 143 -5.36 3.57 14.14
CA GLY A 143 -6.67 2.99 14.47
C GLY A 143 -7.79 3.47 13.54
N VAL A 144 -9.03 3.21 13.94
CA VAL A 144 -10.24 3.53 13.15
C VAL A 144 -11.16 4.54 13.85
N MET A 145 -10.80 5.00 15.06
CA MET A 145 -11.60 5.99 15.74
C MET A 145 -11.51 7.34 15.04
N ALA A 146 -12.58 7.73 14.37
CA ALA A 146 -12.78 9.11 13.99
C ALA A 146 -13.00 9.91 15.28
N PHE A 147 -12.06 10.74 15.63
CA PHE A 147 -12.32 11.77 16.63
C PHE A 147 -13.23 12.82 15.98
N HIS A 148 -14.40 12.97 16.51
CA HIS A 148 -15.33 14.04 16.20
C HIS A 148 -14.87 15.35 16.86
#